data_03968f69d5393d97f6dc8bfc1b539f0f
#
_entry.id   03968f69d5393d97f6dc8bfc1b539f0f
#
_cell.length_a   1.000
_cell.length_b   1.000
_cell.length_c   1.000
_cell.angle_alpha   90.00
_cell.angle_beta   90.00
_cell.angle_gamma   90.00
#
_symmetry.space_group_name_H-M   'P 1'
#
loop_
_entity.id
_entity.type
_entity.pdbx_description
1 polymer ?
#
loop_
_entity_poly.entity_id
_entity_poly.type
_entity_poly.pdbx_seq_one_letter_code
_entity_poly.pdbx_strand_id
1 'polypeptide(L)'
;MPELGGLVGAVSYKPCVNILRIDDKSDFLIMGCDGIYDRLNNDQILKKIWEYKKKGKVINDLHNLCAQITDAIIKYSMEKDSVDNVSVVFIAFKNFENKMKDPDFEFNYTGKCQPISKDKIDFTLIDTGKLKNTK
;
A
#
# COMPACT_ATOMS: atom_id res chain seq x y z
N MET A 1 -8.99 -15.40 -27.48
CA MET A 1 -9.64 -15.48 -28.80
C MET A 1 -8.58 -15.93 -29.81
N PRO A 2 -8.55 -17.21 -30.20
CA PRO A 2 -7.56 -17.72 -31.15
C PRO A 2 -7.71 -17.09 -32.54
N GLU A 3 -8.91 -16.70 -32.89
CA GLU A 3 -9.27 -16.17 -34.20
C GLU A 3 -8.71 -14.76 -34.50
N LEU A 4 -8.23 -14.06 -33.43
CA LEU A 4 -7.59 -12.73 -33.52
C LEU A 4 -6.08 -12.78 -33.30
N GLY A 5 -5.45 -13.97 -33.36
CA GLY A 5 -4.02 -14.12 -33.18
C GLY A 5 -3.50 -13.85 -31.77
N GLY A 6 -4.38 -13.79 -30.78
CA GLY A 6 -4.01 -13.61 -29.37
C GLY A 6 -3.33 -14.86 -28.80
N LEU A 7 -2.26 -14.70 -28.04
CA LEU A 7 -1.63 -15.78 -27.31
C LEU A 7 -2.54 -16.24 -26.16
N VAL A 8 -2.85 -17.55 -26.11
CA VAL A 8 -3.63 -18.14 -25.00
C VAL A 8 -2.84 -17.94 -23.70
N GLY A 9 -3.47 -17.28 -22.72
CA GLY A 9 -2.85 -17.04 -21.41
C GLY A 9 -1.99 -15.76 -21.31
N ALA A 10 -1.96 -14.92 -22.35
CA ALA A 10 -1.24 -13.63 -22.30
C ALA A 10 -1.83 -12.69 -21.21
N VAL A 11 -3.13 -12.79 -20.95
CA VAL A 11 -3.80 -12.09 -19.85
C VAL A 11 -4.46 -13.13 -18.94
N SER A 12 -4.07 -13.11 -17.65
CA SER A 12 -4.67 -13.99 -16.64
C SER A 12 -5.87 -13.32 -15.99
N TYR A 13 -6.99 -14.03 -15.90
CA TYR A 13 -8.15 -13.62 -15.12
C TYR A 13 -8.04 -14.01 -13.64
N LYS A 14 -7.04 -14.85 -13.30
CA LYS A 14 -6.83 -15.30 -11.92
C LYS A 14 -5.97 -14.28 -11.17
N PRO A 15 -6.49 -13.68 -10.08
CA PRO A 15 -5.70 -12.78 -9.26
C PRO A 15 -4.63 -13.55 -8.47
N CYS A 16 -3.51 -12.89 -8.19
CA CYS A 16 -2.60 -13.32 -7.13
C CYS A 16 -3.18 -12.82 -5.79
N VAL A 17 -3.45 -13.73 -4.87
CA VAL A 17 -4.00 -13.39 -3.55
C VAL A 17 -2.96 -13.67 -2.48
N ASN A 18 -2.73 -12.66 -1.63
CA ASN A 18 -1.91 -12.79 -0.43
C ASN A 18 -2.75 -12.34 0.77
N ILE A 19 -2.65 -13.08 1.88
CA ILE A 19 -3.34 -12.77 3.11
C ILE A 19 -2.31 -12.32 4.12
N LEU A 20 -2.50 -11.15 4.70
CA LEU A 20 -1.62 -10.57 5.70
C LEU A 20 -2.40 -10.30 6.97
N ARG A 21 -1.82 -10.67 8.10
CA ARG A 21 -2.33 -10.25 9.38
C ARG A 21 -1.87 -8.83 9.68
N ILE A 22 -2.82 -7.94 9.93
CA ILE A 22 -2.54 -6.60 10.45
C ILE A 22 -2.37 -6.72 11.96
N ASP A 23 -1.26 -6.26 12.47
CA ASP A 23 -0.90 -6.25 13.88
C ASP A 23 -0.47 -4.86 14.35
N ASP A 24 -0.06 -4.76 15.63
CA ASP A 24 0.36 -3.51 16.25
C ASP A 24 1.66 -2.92 15.64
N LYS A 25 2.36 -3.67 14.79
CA LYS A 25 3.56 -3.21 14.07
C LYS A 25 3.25 -2.69 12.68
N SER A 26 2.04 -2.93 12.20
CA SER A 26 1.59 -2.49 10.90
C SER A 26 1.36 -0.97 10.93
N ASP A 27 2.04 -0.23 10.03
CA ASP A 27 1.94 1.22 9.98
C ASP A 27 0.78 1.70 9.13
N PHE A 28 0.70 1.23 7.90
CA PHE A 28 -0.34 1.61 6.94
C PHE A 28 -0.48 0.58 5.82
N LEU A 29 -1.57 0.69 5.09
CA LEU A 29 -1.82 0.02 3.83
C LEU A 29 -1.96 1.07 2.74
N ILE A 30 -1.29 0.85 1.62
CA ILE A 30 -1.48 1.66 0.42
C ILE A 30 -1.93 0.76 -0.73
N MET A 31 -2.94 1.19 -1.46
CA MET A 31 -3.43 0.57 -2.68
C MET A 31 -3.38 1.59 -3.80
N GLY A 32 -2.92 1.18 -4.94
CA GLY A 32 -2.86 2.01 -6.14
C GLY A 32 -3.14 1.19 -7.38
N CYS A 33 -3.50 1.86 -8.49
CA CYS A 33 -3.57 1.25 -9.80
C CYS A 33 -2.18 1.21 -10.48
N ASP A 34 -2.14 0.69 -11.67
CA ASP A 34 -0.95 0.64 -12.52
C ASP A 34 -0.37 2.02 -12.84
N GLY A 35 -1.21 3.05 -13.03
CA GLY A 35 -0.76 4.44 -13.17
C GLY A 35 0.16 4.94 -12.05
N ILE A 36 0.13 4.29 -10.87
CA ILE A 36 1.10 4.52 -9.78
C ILE A 36 2.29 3.58 -9.92
N TYR A 37 2.05 2.25 -9.96
CA TYR A 37 3.11 1.25 -9.80
C TYR A 37 3.97 1.03 -11.04
N ASP A 38 3.52 1.46 -12.21
CA ASP A 38 4.34 1.48 -13.44
C ASP A 38 5.40 2.59 -13.39
N ARG A 39 5.22 3.59 -12.55
CA ARG A 39 6.12 4.76 -12.43
C ARG A 39 6.87 4.82 -11.11
N LEU A 40 6.28 4.30 -10.03
CA LEU A 40 6.83 4.36 -8.68
C LEU A 40 7.02 2.95 -8.11
N ASN A 41 8.21 2.66 -7.64
CA ASN A 41 8.43 1.46 -6.85
C ASN A 41 8.08 1.69 -5.37
N ASN A 42 7.96 0.59 -4.62
CA ASN A 42 7.59 0.65 -3.20
C ASN A 42 8.53 1.51 -2.35
N ASP A 43 9.84 1.49 -2.64
CA ASP A 43 10.82 2.27 -1.89
C ASP A 43 10.63 3.78 -2.09
N GLN A 44 10.28 4.20 -3.30
CA GLN A 44 9.98 5.60 -3.62
C GLN A 44 8.71 6.07 -2.92
N ILE A 45 7.68 5.23 -2.92
CA ILE A 45 6.42 5.51 -2.23
C ILE A 45 6.66 5.62 -0.72
N LEU A 46 7.36 4.67 -0.11
CA LEU A 46 7.70 4.69 1.31
C LEU A 46 8.47 5.96 1.71
N LYS A 47 9.50 6.30 0.95
CA LYS A 47 10.26 7.52 1.21
C LYS A 47 9.36 8.75 1.14
N LYS A 48 8.49 8.83 0.13
CA LYS A 48 7.55 9.94 -0.04
C LYS A 48 6.59 10.09 1.13
N ILE A 49 6.07 8.99 1.66
CA ILE A 49 5.20 8.99 2.83
C ILE A 49 5.94 9.50 4.07
N TRP A 50 7.14 8.98 4.33
CA TRP A 50 7.89 9.33 5.52
C TRP A 50 8.57 10.70 5.46
N GLU A 51 8.65 11.36 4.30
CA GLU A 51 9.10 12.76 4.18
C GLU A 51 8.26 13.73 5.03
N TYR A 52 7.00 13.38 5.33
CA TYR A 52 6.12 14.18 6.18
C TYR A 52 6.50 14.14 7.65
N LYS A 53 7.23 13.09 8.07
CA LYS A 53 7.72 12.96 9.44
C LYS A 53 9.13 13.50 9.56
N LYS A 54 9.26 14.67 10.17
CA LYS A 54 10.55 15.28 10.51
C LYS A 54 10.75 15.22 12.02
N LYS A 55 12.00 15.07 12.45
CA LYS A 55 12.37 15.11 13.88
C LYS A 55 11.82 16.36 14.56
N GLY A 56 11.28 16.21 15.75
CA GLY A 56 10.64 17.29 16.51
C GLY A 56 9.27 17.74 16.00
N LYS A 57 8.78 17.22 14.86
CA LYS A 57 7.46 17.55 14.34
C LYS A 57 6.40 16.60 14.91
N VAL A 58 5.40 17.17 15.57
CA VAL A 58 4.19 16.45 16.01
C VAL A 58 3.06 16.74 15.04
N ILE A 59 2.39 15.69 14.56
CA ILE A 59 1.27 15.78 13.63
C ILE A 59 0.01 15.37 14.39
N ASN A 60 -0.90 16.31 14.59
CA ASN A 60 -2.13 16.09 15.34
C ASN A 60 -3.34 15.82 14.43
N ASP A 61 -3.33 16.28 13.20
CA ASP A 61 -4.38 16.05 12.21
C ASP A 61 -3.97 14.94 11.24
N LEU A 62 -4.33 13.70 11.61
CA LEU A 62 -4.03 12.51 10.81
C LEU A 62 -4.80 12.50 9.48
N HIS A 63 -6.04 12.99 9.46
CA HIS A 63 -6.84 12.99 8.23
C HIS A 63 -6.26 13.93 7.18
N ASN A 64 -5.89 15.13 7.59
CA ASN A 64 -5.21 16.07 6.71
C ASN A 64 -3.85 15.52 6.23
N LEU A 65 -3.10 14.87 7.11
CA LEU A 65 -1.85 14.20 6.72
C LEU A 65 -2.09 13.11 5.67
N CYS A 66 -3.08 12.24 5.86
CA CYS A 66 -3.41 11.18 4.89
C CYS A 66 -3.79 11.77 3.53
N ALA A 67 -4.57 12.86 3.50
CA ALA A 67 -4.92 13.57 2.28
C ALA A 67 -3.67 14.13 1.57
N GLN A 68 -2.77 14.78 2.32
CA GLN A 68 -1.51 15.31 1.78
C GLN A 68 -0.60 14.21 1.22
N ILE A 69 -0.50 13.07 1.91
CA ILE A 69 0.28 11.90 1.45
C ILE A 69 -0.29 11.38 0.13
N THR A 70 -1.61 11.18 0.06
CA THR A 70 -2.29 10.68 -1.14
C THR A 70 -2.06 11.61 -2.31
N ASP A 71 -2.26 12.92 -2.13
CA ASP A 71 -2.04 13.94 -3.16
C ASP A 71 -0.56 13.98 -3.61
N ALA A 72 0.38 13.85 -2.67
CA ALA A 72 1.81 13.83 -3.00
C ALA A 72 2.22 12.60 -3.82
N ILE A 73 1.64 11.42 -3.56
CA ILE A 73 1.93 10.21 -4.34
C ILE A 73 1.37 10.34 -5.76
N ILE A 74 0.14 10.86 -5.91
CA ILE A 74 -0.46 11.13 -7.21
C ILE A 74 0.42 12.10 -8.01
N LYS A 75 0.79 13.23 -7.42
CA LYS A 75 1.66 14.22 -8.07
C LYS A 75 3.01 13.62 -8.45
N TYR A 76 3.60 12.81 -7.58
CA TYR A 76 4.89 12.19 -7.83
C TYR A 76 4.83 11.19 -8.99
N SER A 77 3.74 10.43 -9.15
CA SER A 77 3.57 9.55 -10.31
C SER A 77 3.46 10.35 -11.62
N MET A 78 2.75 11.48 -11.59
CA MET A 78 2.64 12.40 -12.74
C MET A 78 3.98 13.05 -13.08
N GLU A 79 4.78 13.45 -12.10
CA GLU A 79 6.16 13.94 -12.28
C GLU A 79 7.09 12.87 -12.87
N LYS A 80 6.71 11.58 -12.78
CA LYS A 80 7.40 10.44 -13.39
C LYS A 80 6.76 10.01 -14.73
N ASP A 81 6.10 10.95 -15.40
CA ASP A 81 5.48 10.76 -16.70
C ASP A 81 4.37 9.69 -16.73
N SER A 82 3.60 9.58 -15.63
CA SER A 82 2.37 8.80 -15.68
C SER A 82 1.35 9.50 -16.55
N VAL A 83 0.92 8.83 -17.62
CA VAL A 83 -0.10 9.31 -18.58
C VAL A 83 -1.42 8.55 -18.43
N ASP A 84 -1.48 7.62 -17.49
CA ASP A 84 -2.65 6.80 -17.20
C ASP A 84 -3.50 7.39 -16.07
N ASN A 85 -4.70 6.85 -15.88
CA ASN A 85 -5.54 7.17 -14.74
C ASN A 85 -4.81 6.78 -13.44
N VAL A 86 -4.84 7.66 -12.46
CA VAL A 86 -4.14 7.49 -11.20
C VAL A 86 -5.13 7.41 -10.06
N SER A 87 -5.11 6.32 -9.32
CA SER A 87 -5.94 6.10 -8.14
C SER A 87 -5.09 5.60 -6.97
N VAL A 88 -5.28 6.20 -5.80
CA VAL A 88 -4.59 5.82 -4.55
C VAL A 88 -5.57 5.80 -3.40
N VAL A 89 -5.46 4.76 -2.56
CA VAL A 89 -6.10 4.69 -1.24
C VAL A 89 -5.02 4.49 -0.20
N PHE A 90 -5.03 5.31 0.83
CA PHE A 90 -4.10 5.24 1.96
C PHE A 90 -4.87 5.00 3.26
N ILE A 91 -4.55 3.93 3.96
CA ILE A 91 -5.15 3.55 5.23
C ILE A 91 -4.08 3.58 6.31
N ALA A 92 -4.15 4.55 7.21
CA ALA A 92 -3.26 4.67 8.35
C ALA A 92 -3.74 3.78 9.51
N PHE A 93 -2.85 2.95 10.05
CA PHE A 93 -3.11 2.18 11.26
C PHE A 93 -2.63 2.94 12.51
N LYS A 94 -2.99 2.42 13.67
CA LYS A 94 -2.68 3.05 14.95
C LYS A 94 -1.18 3.26 15.18
N ASN A 95 -0.35 2.33 14.70
CA ASN A 95 1.10 2.44 14.82
C ASN A 95 1.65 3.64 14.04
N PHE A 96 1.14 3.88 12.83
CA PHE A 96 1.50 5.07 12.04
C PHE A 96 1.11 6.37 12.76
N GLU A 97 -0.11 6.43 13.29
CA GLU A 97 -0.57 7.58 14.07
C GLU A 97 0.34 7.86 15.26
N ASN A 98 0.69 6.83 16.04
CA ASN A 98 1.57 6.95 17.19
C ASN A 98 2.95 7.50 16.77
N LYS A 99 3.55 6.97 15.72
CA LYS A 99 4.83 7.44 15.18
C LYS A 99 4.77 8.89 14.69
N MET A 100 3.65 9.31 14.09
CA MET A 100 3.47 10.69 13.64
C MET A 100 3.32 11.67 14.80
N LYS A 101 2.79 11.23 15.94
CA LYS A 101 2.67 12.01 17.17
C LYS A 101 3.93 12.03 18.03
N ASP A 102 4.80 11.03 17.88
CA ASP A 102 6.05 10.94 18.64
C ASP A 102 7.09 11.92 18.12
N PRO A 103 7.51 12.93 18.90
CA PRO A 103 8.51 13.91 18.48
C PRO A 103 9.91 13.32 18.26
N ASP A 104 10.21 12.22 18.94
CA ASP A 104 11.54 11.58 18.91
C ASP A 104 11.63 10.51 17.82
N PHE A 105 10.51 10.11 17.22
CA PHE A 105 10.50 9.13 16.14
C PHE A 105 11.16 9.71 14.88
N GLU A 106 12.14 8.99 14.37
CA GLU A 106 12.83 9.26 13.13
C GLU A 106 12.77 8.04 12.21
N PHE A 107 12.34 8.23 10.97
CA PHE A 107 12.30 7.17 9.99
C PHE A 107 13.68 7.00 9.35
N ASN A 108 14.33 5.88 9.66
CA ASN A 108 15.61 5.49 9.08
C ASN A 108 15.41 4.26 8.18
N TYR A 109 15.24 4.50 6.89
CA TYR A 109 15.11 3.43 5.91
C TYR A 109 16.48 3.04 5.38
N THR A 110 16.92 1.83 5.71
CA THR A 110 18.24 1.31 5.31
C THR A 110 18.14 0.12 4.34
N GLY A 111 16.95 -0.37 4.04
CA GLY A 111 16.73 -1.57 3.24
C GLY A 111 15.87 -1.33 2.00
N LYS A 112 15.76 -2.37 1.17
CA LYS A 112 14.75 -2.47 0.12
C LYS A 112 13.48 -3.09 0.71
N CYS A 113 12.31 -2.69 0.20
CA CYS A 113 11.07 -3.39 0.51
C CYS A 113 11.25 -4.87 0.18
N GLN A 114 11.05 -5.72 1.18
CA GLN A 114 11.10 -7.16 0.98
C GLN A 114 9.74 -7.62 0.44
N PRO A 115 9.70 -8.37 -0.67
CA PRO A 115 8.48 -9.01 -1.08
C PRO A 115 8.04 -9.99 0.01
N ILE A 116 6.73 -10.09 0.21
CA ILE A 116 6.18 -11.05 1.17
C ILE A 116 6.51 -12.44 0.67
N SER A 117 7.21 -13.22 1.52
CA SER A 117 7.52 -14.62 1.23
C SER A 117 6.22 -15.41 1.06
N LYS A 118 6.09 -16.13 -0.06
CA LYS A 118 4.93 -16.99 -0.33
C LYS A 118 4.76 -18.09 0.72
N ASP A 119 5.80 -18.39 1.49
CA ASP A 119 5.85 -19.50 2.45
C ASP A 119 5.18 -19.18 3.80
N LYS A 120 4.67 -17.94 3.99
CA LYS A 120 4.00 -17.52 5.23
C LYS A 120 2.48 -17.40 5.11
N ILE A 121 1.88 -17.93 4.06
CA ILE A 121 0.43 -17.89 3.91
C ILE A 121 -0.14 -19.12 4.62
N ASP A 122 -0.61 -18.94 5.84
CA ASP A 122 -1.37 -19.97 6.56
C ASP A 122 -2.84 -19.87 6.14
N PHE A 123 -3.24 -20.72 5.20
CA PHE A 123 -4.61 -20.82 4.73
C PHE A 123 -5.56 -21.48 5.74
N THR A 124 -5.05 -22.01 6.85
CA THR A 124 -5.86 -22.74 7.83
C THR A 124 -6.74 -21.84 8.69
N LEU A 125 -6.55 -20.52 8.66
CA LEU A 125 -7.31 -19.54 9.44
C LEU A 125 -8.56 -19.00 8.73
N ILE A 126 -8.84 -19.41 7.49
CA ILE A 126 -10.10 -19.06 6.83
C ILE A 126 -11.13 -20.12 7.19
N ASP A 127 -11.70 -20.00 8.41
CA ASP A 127 -12.92 -20.72 8.76
C ASP A 127 -14.11 -20.15 7.95
N THR A 128 -14.33 -20.71 6.77
CA THR A 128 -15.48 -20.41 5.91
C THR A 128 -16.81 -20.93 6.48
N GLY A 129 -16.79 -21.49 7.72
CA GLY A 129 -17.90 -22.23 8.32
C GLY A 129 -18.97 -21.42 9.05
N LYS A 130 -18.90 -20.08 9.12
CA LYS A 130 -19.85 -19.27 9.93
C LYS A 130 -20.49 -18.07 9.23
N LEU A 131 -20.76 -18.15 7.95
CA LEU A 131 -21.81 -17.33 7.38
C LEU A 131 -23.15 -18.05 7.62
N LYS A 132 -23.64 -18.00 8.86
CA LYS A 132 -25.03 -18.37 9.14
C LYS A 132 -25.93 -17.34 8.49
N ASN A 133 -26.69 -17.81 7.51
CA ASN A 133 -27.86 -17.14 6.96
C ASN A 133 -28.74 -16.64 8.11
N THR A 134 -28.76 -15.35 8.38
CA THR A 134 -29.88 -14.70 9.07
C THR A 134 -30.90 -14.33 8.01
N LYS A 135 -32.03 -15.05 8.07
CA LYS A 135 -33.23 -14.72 7.33
C LYS A 135 -33.79 -13.39 7.83
#